data_8d56005382c0d25ee7e7ec658f48d138
#
_entry.id   8d56005382c0d25ee7e7ec658f48d138
#
_cell.length_a   1.000
_cell.length_b   1.000
_cell.length_c   1.000
_cell.angle_alpha   90.00
_cell.angle_beta   90.00
_cell.angle_gamma   90.00
#
_symmetry.space_group_name_H-M   'P 1'
#
loop_
_entity.id
_entity.type
_entity.pdbx_description
1 polymer ?
#
loop_
_entity_poly.entity_id
_entity_poly.type
_entity_poly.pdbx_seq_one_letter_code
_entity_poly.pdbx_strand_id
1 'polypeptide(L)'
;MIGFFTQLFARAEPVLSEAGARDTAAIAALHAASFRRGWSEQEVEGLLLDRQVLAHRALLRGKLTAFIMSRLAADEAEILSVAVAARSQGHGLARKLLNLHLRRLAGLGARAVFLEVDEHNTAAIRLYNRAGFREVARRPNYYPDAGGKPAAALVLRRDLA
;
A
#
# COMPACT_ATOMS: atom_id res chain seq x y z
N MET A 1 -14.55 34.53 -23.04
CA MET A 1 -13.34 33.84 -23.54
C MET A 1 -12.30 33.56 -22.43
N ILE A 2 -12.74 33.40 -21.20
CA ILE A 2 -11.84 33.09 -20.04
C ILE A 2 -11.89 31.58 -19.66
N GLY A 3 -12.77 30.81 -20.31
CA GLY A 3 -12.97 29.40 -19.92
C GLY A 3 -12.08 28.36 -20.62
N PHE A 4 -11.32 28.71 -21.63
CA PHE A 4 -10.57 27.73 -22.43
C PHE A 4 -9.15 27.46 -21.94
N PHE A 5 -8.57 28.38 -21.17
CA PHE A 5 -7.19 28.22 -20.68
C PHE A 5 -7.06 27.47 -19.35
N THR A 6 -8.15 27.35 -18.59
CA THR A 6 -8.13 26.67 -17.29
C THR A 6 -8.13 25.14 -17.42
N GLN A 7 -8.55 24.58 -18.54
CA GLN A 7 -8.53 23.13 -18.78
C GLN A 7 -7.16 22.60 -19.25
N LEU A 8 -6.30 23.46 -19.75
CA LEU A 8 -4.98 23.03 -20.25
C LEU A 8 -3.98 22.66 -19.15
N PHE A 9 -4.25 23.05 -17.92
CA PHE A 9 -3.39 22.79 -16.75
C PHE A 9 -4.05 21.93 -15.69
N ALA A 10 -5.19 21.29 -15.99
CA ALA A 10 -5.79 20.32 -15.08
C ALA A 10 -4.83 19.15 -14.91
N ARG A 11 -4.29 19.00 -13.68
CA ARG A 11 -3.41 17.90 -13.33
C ARG A 11 -4.21 16.60 -13.47
N ALA A 12 -3.67 15.63 -14.21
CA ALA A 12 -4.31 14.34 -14.33
C ALA A 12 -4.47 13.70 -12.96
N GLU A 13 -5.69 13.27 -12.64
CA GLU A 13 -6.00 12.59 -11.38
C GLU A 13 -5.75 11.08 -11.54
N PRO A 14 -5.13 10.41 -10.54
CA PRO A 14 -5.01 8.97 -10.55
C PRO A 14 -6.38 8.29 -10.46
N VAL A 15 -6.55 7.22 -11.21
CA VAL A 15 -7.73 6.35 -11.15
C VAL A 15 -7.44 5.18 -10.23
N LEU A 16 -8.23 5.04 -9.18
CA LEU A 16 -8.11 3.96 -8.21
C LEU A 16 -9.06 2.83 -8.62
N SER A 17 -8.55 1.61 -8.66
CA SER A 17 -9.31 0.42 -9.04
C SER A 17 -8.72 -0.84 -8.44
N GLU A 18 -9.47 -1.93 -8.49
CA GLU A 18 -8.98 -3.24 -8.06
C GLU A 18 -7.88 -3.73 -9.00
N ALA A 19 -6.79 -4.23 -8.44
CA ALA A 19 -5.68 -4.83 -9.18
C ALA A 19 -5.92 -6.33 -9.38
N GLY A 20 -5.35 -6.86 -10.44
CA GLY A 20 -5.41 -8.28 -10.76
C GLY A 20 -4.16 -8.76 -11.48
N ALA A 21 -4.18 -10.01 -11.97
CA ALA A 21 -3.03 -10.65 -12.60
C ALA A 21 -2.42 -9.84 -13.76
N ARG A 22 -3.21 -9.05 -14.46
CA ARG A 22 -2.73 -8.13 -15.53
C ARG A 22 -1.74 -7.08 -15.01
N ASP A 23 -1.72 -6.82 -13.70
CA ASP A 23 -0.86 -5.82 -13.08
C ASP A 23 0.44 -6.40 -12.52
N THR A 24 0.67 -7.69 -12.70
CA THR A 24 1.81 -8.42 -12.11
C THR A 24 3.15 -7.74 -12.39
N ALA A 25 3.47 -7.50 -13.65
CA ALA A 25 4.76 -6.91 -14.03
C ALA A 25 4.95 -5.50 -13.46
N ALA A 26 3.90 -4.66 -13.53
CA ALA A 26 3.96 -3.28 -13.04
C ALA A 26 4.07 -3.22 -11.52
N ILE A 27 3.34 -4.07 -10.79
CA ILE A 27 3.44 -4.16 -9.32
C ILE A 27 4.82 -4.68 -8.91
N ALA A 28 5.33 -5.73 -9.55
CA ALA A 28 6.67 -6.25 -9.26
C ALA A 28 7.76 -5.20 -9.48
N ALA A 29 7.67 -4.43 -10.58
CA ALA A 29 8.62 -3.36 -10.86
C ALA A 29 8.57 -2.25 -9.80
N LEU A 30 7.39 -1.82 -9.39
CA LEU A 30 7.24 -0.80 -8.35
C LEU A 30 7.70 -1.32 -6.99
N HIS A 31 7.41 -2.57 -6.66
CA HIS A 31 7.87 -3.20 -5.43
C HIS A 31 9.41 -3.25 -5.38
N ALA A 32 10.04 -3.69 -6.44
CA ALA A 32 11.50 -3.75 -6.54
C ALA A 32 12.16 -2.37 -6.41
N ALA A 33 11.52 -1.32 -6.93
CA ALA A 33 12.01 0.05 -6.82
C ALA A 33 11.82 0.66 -5.43
N SER A 34 10.91 0.09 -4.61
CA SER A 34 10.48 0.66 -3.32
C SER A 34 11.07 -0.06 -2.11
N PHE A 35 11.45 -1.32 -2.24
CA PHE A 35 11.90 -2.17 -1.14
C PHE A 35 13.27 -2.79 -1.44
N ARG A 36 14.05 -3.04 -0.38
CA ARG A 36 15.38 -3.66 -0.48
C ARG A 36 15.35 -5.00 -1.19
N ARG A 37 14.40 -5.86 -0.78
CA ARG A 37 14.13 -7.12 -1.45
C ARG A 37 12.82 -6.97 -2.21
N GLY A 38 12.92 -6.81 -3.51
CA GLY A 38 11.76 -6.81 -4.38
C GLY A 38 11.14 -8.20 -4.49
N TRP A 39 9.84 -8.24 -4.67
CA TRP A 39 9.16 -9.46 -5.07
C TRP A 39 9.38 -9.74 -6.56
N SER A 40 9.57 -10.98 -6.93
CA SER A 40 9.60 -11.40 -8.33
C SER A 40 8.19 -11.31 -8.94
N GLU A 41 8.12 -11.30 -10.26
CA GLU A 41 6.81 -11.36 -10.95
C GLU A 41 6.05 -12.63 -10.57
N GLN A 42 6.74 -13.77 -10.40
CA GLN A 42 6.12 -15.02 -9.98
C GLN A 42 5.51 -14.92 -8.57
N GLU A 43 6.20 -14.28 -7.63
CA GLU A 43 5.68 -14.04 -6.28
C GLU A 43 4.46 -13.13 -6.31
N VAL A 44 4.50 -12.05 -7.09
CA VAL A 44 3.37 -11.12 -7.25
C VAL A 44 2.19 -11.80 -7.92
N GLU A 45 2.40 -12.55 -8.99
CA GLU A 45 1.34 -13.30 -9.66
C GLU A 45 0.66 -14.28 -8.70
N GLY A 46 1.44 -15.02 -7.93
CA GLY A 46 0.91 -15.96 -6.93
C GLY A 46 0.00 -15.27 -5.92
N LEU A 47 0.38 -14.06 -5.46
CA LEU A 47 -0.43 -13.27 -4.56
C LEU A 47 -1.71 -12.77 -5.24
N LEU A 48 -1.62 -12.25 -6.46
CA LEU A 48 -2.78 -11.71 -7.17
C LEU A 48 -3.80 -12.80 -7.58
N LEU A 49 -3.36 -14.03 -7.72
CA LEU A 49 -4.24 -15.18 -8.01
C LEU A 49 -4.82 -15.83 -6.74
N ASP A 50 -4.29 -15.51 -5.56
CA ASP A 50 -4.79 -16.01 -4.29
C ASP A 50 -6.14 -15.37 -3.95
N ARG A 51 -7.16 -16.19 -3.71
CA ARG A 51 -8.51 -15.73 -3.39
C ARG A 51 -8.60 -14.96 -2.06
N GLN A 52 -7.64 -15.16 -1.16
CA GLN A 52 -7.56 -14.44 0.10
C GLN A 52 -6.88 -13.07 -0.04
N VAL A 53 -6.29 -12.78 -1.18
CA VAL A 53 -5.58 -11.52 -1.43
C VAL A 53 -6.48 -10.52 -2.12
N LEU A 54 -6.60 -9.35 -1.54
CA LEU A 54 -7.22 -8.17 -2.13
C LEU A 54 -6.12 -7.19 -2.50
N ALA A 55 -6.15 -6.67 -3.72
CA ALA A 55 -5.21 -5.66 -4.17
C ALA A 55 -5.93 -4.52 -4.87
N HIS A 56 -5.47 -3.30 -4.64
CA HIS A 56 -5.89 -2.10 -5.37
C HIS A 56 -4.68 -1.42 -5.99
N ARG A 57 -4.93 -0.70 -7.05
CA ARG A 57 -3.92 0.05 -7.80
C ARG A 57 -4.37 1.48 -8.05
N ALA A 58 -3.42 2.34 -8.31
CA ALA A 58 -3.68 3.66 -8.87
C ALA A 58 -3.02 3.75 -10.24
N LEU A 59 -3.77 4.16 -11.23
CA LEU A 59 -3.28 4.43 -12.58
C LEU A 59 -3.27 5.93 -12.83
N LEU A 60 -2.14 6.46 -13.27
CA LEU A 60 -2.01 7.83 -13.74
C LEU A 60 -1.70 7.79 -15.23
N ARG A 61 -2.60 8.32 -16.06
CA ARG A 61 -2.49 8.26 -17.52
C ARG A 61 -2.23 6.83 -18.03
N GLY A 62 -2.95 5.86 -17.45
CA GLY A 62 -2.85 4.46 -17.82
C GLY A 62 -1.64 3.70 -17.27
N LYS A 63 -0.75 4.37 -16.51
CA LYS A 63 0.42 3.74 -15.90
C LYS A 63 0.20 3.52 -14.41
N LEU A 64 0.58 2.34 -13.91
CA LEU A 64 0.51 2.02 -12.50
C LEU A 64 1.50 2.90 -11.72
N THR A 65 0.99 3.65 -10.76
CA THR A 65 1.78 4.59 -9.95
C THR A 65 1.73 4.27 -8.45
N ALA A 66 0.83 3.40 -8.03
CA ALA A 66 0.75 2.93 -6.65
C ALA A 66 -0.03 1.61 -6.57
N PHE A 67 0.22 0.85 -5.52
CA PHE A 67 -0.59 -0.31 -5.18
C PHE A 67 -0.64 -0.52 -3.68
N ILE A 68 -1.66 -1.25 -3.25
CA ILE A 68 -1.81 -1.79 -1.90
C ILE A 68 -2.32 -3.22 -2.01
N MET A 69 -1.82 -4.09 -1.16
CA MET A 69 -2.16 -5.51 -1.16
C MET A 69 -2.33 -6.02 0.24
N SER A 70 -3.40 -6.77 0.50
CA SER A 70 -3.70 -7.39 1.79
C SER A 70 -4.14 -8.84 1.62
N ARG A 71 -3.91 -9.63 2.65
CA ARG A 71 -4.50 -10.97 2.80
C ARG A 71 -5.60 -10.93 3.84
N LEU A 72 -6.76 -11.46 3.49
CA LEU A 72 -7.91 -11.59 4.38
C LEU A 72 -8.04 -13.05 4.80
N ALA A 73 -8.01 -13.31 6.10
CA ALA A 73 -8.23 -14.63 6.68
C ALA A 73 -9.27 -14.50 7.79
N ALA A 74 -10.40 -15.19 7.64
CA ALA A 74 -11.56 -15.04 8.51
C ALA A 74 -12.02 -13.57 8.57
N ASP A 75 -12.01 -12.94 9.73
CA ASP A 75 -12.40 -11.54 9.92
C ASP A 75 -11.21 -10.59 10.17
N GLU A 76 -10.00 -11.05 9.89
CA GLU A 76 -8.79 -10.24 10.02
C GLU A 76 -8.08 -10.11 8.67
N ALA A 77 -7.52 -8.95 8.41
CA ALA A 77 -6.69 -8.71 7.24
C ALA A 77 -5.29 -8.25 7.65
N GLU A 78 -4.31 -8.58 6.83
CA GLU A 78 -2.94 -8.10 6.95
C GLU A 78 -2.56 -7.33 5.68
N ILE A 79 -2.12 -6.09 5.82
CA ILE A 79 -1.52 -5.34 4.72
C ILE A 79 -0.13 -5.91 4.47
N LEU A 80 0.07 -6.51 3.30
CA LEU A 80 1.33 -7.13 2.90
C LEU A 80 2.30 -6.11 2.32
N SER A 81 1.80 -5.13 1.58
CA SER A 81 2.65 -4.10 0.97
C SER A 81 1.83 -2.92 0.48
N VAL A 82 2.43 -1.73 0.58
CA VAL A 82 1.96 -0.48 -0.02
C VAL A 82 3.16 0.21 -0.65
N ALA A 83 3.03 0.65 -1.88
CA ALA A 83 4.08 1.43 -2.53
C ALA A 83 3.48 2.49 -3.46
N VAL A 84 4.14 3.64 -3.50
CA VAL A 84 3.83 4.75 -4.40
C VAL A 84 5.10 5.10 -5.17
N ALA A 85 4.99 5.20 -6.49
CA ALA A 85 6.11 5.61 -7.34
C ALA A 85 6.66 6.97 -6.90
N ALA A 86 7.98 7.12 -6.90
CA ALA A 86 8.65 8.32 -6.41
C ALA A 86 8.07 9.62 -6.99
N ARG A 87 7.77 9.63 -8.30
CA ARG A 87 7.18 10.78 -9.01
C ARG A 87 5.77 11.15 -8.53
N SER A 88 5.08 10.24 -7.87
CA SER A 88 3.69 10.42 -7.40
C SER A 88 3.56 10.58 -5.89
N GLN A 89 4.67 10.56 -5.16
CA GLN A 89 4.68 10.77 -3.72
C GLN A 89 4.40 12.23 -3.36
N GLY A 90 3.94 12.47 -2.13
CA GLY A 90 3.70 13.81 -1.62
C GLY A 90 2.37 14.45 -2.05
N HIS A 91 1.47 13.70 -2.67
CA HIS A 91 0.18 14.20 -3.17
C HIS A 91 -1.05 13.54 -2.52
N GLY A 92 -0.85 12.81 -1.43
CA GLY A 92 -1.92 12.13 -0.71
C GLY A 92 -2.45 10.86 -1.38
N LEU A 93 -1.75 10.32 -2.39
CA LEU A 93 -2.19 9.13 -3.12
C LEU A 93 -2.23 7.88 -2.23
N ALA A 94 -1.20 7.66 -1.40
CA ALA A 94 -1.17 6.55 -0.47
C ALA A 94 -2.36 6.56 0.49
N ARG A 95 -2.71 7.73 1.00
CA ARG A 95 -3.86 7.92 1.89
C ARG A 95 -5.18 7.59 1.20
N LYS A 96 -5.37 8.08 -0.03
CA LYS A 96 -6.58 7.79 -0.82
C LYS A 96 -6.72 6.30 -1.10
N LEU A 97 -5.63 5.67 -1.49
CA LEU A 97 -5.59 4.25 -1.81
C LEU A 97 -5.83 3.40 -0.55
N LEU A 98 -5.20 3.75 0.56
CA LEU A 98 -5.41 3.09 1.85
C LEU A 98 -6.88 3.19 2.31
N ASN A 99 -7.48 4.38 2.23
CA ASN A 99 -8.87 4.58 2.62
C ASN A 99 -9.85 3.74 1.78
N LEU A 100 -9.65 3.70 0.46
CA LEU A 100 -10.43 2.85 -0.43
C LEU A 100 -10.29 1.37 -0.06
N HIS A 101 -9.08 0.94 0.16
CA HIS A 101 -8.74 -0.45 0.48
C HIS A 101 -9.38 -0.90 1.80
N LEU A 102 -9.26 -0.07 2.84
CA LEU A 102 -9.85 -0.36 4.15
C LEU A 102 -11.38 -0.45 4.09
N ARG A 103 -12.04 0.42 3.32
CA ARG A 103 -13.49 0.33 3.11
C ARG A 103 -13.87 -0.98 2.42
N ARG A 104 -13.10 -1.40 1.45
CA ARG A 104 -13.36 -2.67 0.74
C ARG A 104 -13.14 -3.87 1.65
N LEU A 105 -12.09 -3.87 2.46
CA LEU A 105 -11.85 -4.91 3.48
C LEU A 105 -13.00 -5.00 4.48
N ALA A 106 -13.48 -3.88 4.97
CA ALA A 106 -14.65 -3.83 5.85
C ALA A 106 -15.89 -4.42 5.17
N GLY A 107 -16.12 -4.08 3.91
CA GLY A 107 -17.21 -4.64 3.12
C GLY A 107 -17.12 -6.14 2.89
N LEU A 108 -15.91 -6.70 2.94
CA LEU A 108 -15.65 -8.15 2.84
C LEU A 108 -15.72 -8.87 4.20
N GLY A 109 -16.00 -8.16 5.28
CA GLY A 109 -16.16 -8.72 6.61
C GLY A 109 -14.94 -8.62 7.51
N ALA A 110 -13.88 -7.93 7.10
CA ALA A 110 -12.74 -7.69 7.98
C ALA A 110 -13.15 -6.78 9.15
N ARG A 111 -12.80 -7.20 10.34
CA ARG A 111 -13.05 -6.47 11.61
C ARG A 111 -11.80 -5.78 12.13
N ALA A 112 -10.66 -6.28 11.76
CA ALA A 112 -9.36 -5.70 12.13
C ALA A 112 -8.38 -5.84 10.99
N VAL A 113 -7.48 -4.86 10.88
CA VAL A 113 -6.38 -4.87 9.91
C VAL A 113 -5.07 -4.67 10.65
N PHE A 114 -4.10 -5.50 10.31
CA PHE A 114 -2.75 -5.48 10.86
C PHE A 114 -1.74 -5.15 9.76
N LEU A 115 -0.60 -4.64 10.16
CA LEU A 115 0.58 -4.50 9.31
C LEU A 115 1.85 -4.50 10.16
N GLU A 116 2.96 -4.81 9.53
CA GLU A 116 4.28 -4.63 10.11
C GLU A 116 5.01 -3.51 9.36
N VAL A 117 5.71 -2.65 10.10
CA VAL A 117 6.46 -1.53 9.56
C VAL A 117 7.77 -1.37 10.32
N ASP A 118 8.84 -1.03 9.61
CA ASP A 118 10.12 -0.65 10.20
C ASP A 118 9.94 0.60 11.08
N GLU A 119 10.47 0.56 12.32
CA GLU A 119 10.37 1.69 13.25
C GLU A 119 10.98 3.00 12.73
N HIS A 120 11.90 2.92 11.76
CA HIS A 120 12.52 4.09 11.14
C HIS A 120 11.77 4.61 9.92
N ASN A 121 10.74 3.88 9.45
CA ASN A 121 9.91 4.33 8.34
C ASN A 121 8.88 5.36 8.82
N THR A 122 9.37 6.56 9.08
CA THR A 122 8.58 7.65 9.66
C THR A 122 7.39 8.04 8.77
N ALA A 123 7.58 8.06 7.45
CA ALA A 123 6.52 8.43 6.51
C ALA A 123 5.37 7.41 6.53
N ALA A 124 5.67 6.12 6.55
CA ALA A 124 4.67 5.06 6.64
C ALA A 124 3.94 5.09 8.00
N ILE A 125 4.67 5.21 9.09
CA ILE A 125 4.08 5.30 10.44
C ILE A 125 3.12 6.48 10.54
N ARG A 126 3.49 7.63 10.00
CA ARG A 126 2.63 8.81 9.96
C ARG A 126 1.35 8.57 9.14
N LEU A 127 1.47 7.92 7.99
CA LEU A 127 0.34 7.54 7.15
C LEU A 127 -0.64 6.65 7.92
N TYR A 128 -0.13 5.59 8.55
CA TYR A 128 -0.97 4.64 9.26
C TYR A 128 -1.58 5.24 10.55
N ASN A 129 -0.81 6.01 11.30
CA ASN A 129 -1.35 6.69 12.50
C ASN A 129 -2.51 7.62 12.14
N ARG A 130 -2.40 8.38 11.05
CA ARG A 130 -3.47 9.24 10.56
C ARG A 130 -4.68 8.46 10.06
N ALA A 131 -4.48 7.22 9.63
CA ALA A 131 -5.56 6.33 9.22
C ALA A 131 -6.17 5.54 10.39
N GLY A 132 -5.77 5.83 11.64
CA GLY A 132 -6.36 5.22 12.83
C GLY A 132 -5.69 3.93 13.29
N PHE A 133 -4.53 3.58 12.73
CA PHE A 133 -3.73 2.46 13.23
C PHE A 133 -3.00 2.85 14.52
N ARG A 134 -2.79 1.88 15.39
CA ARG A 134 -2.01 2.02 16.64
C ARG A 134 -1.04 0.85 16.79
N GLU A 135 0.08 1.08 17.46
CA GLU A 135 1.03 0.04 17.78
C GLU A 135 0.44 -0.92 18.82
N VAL A 136 0.47 -2.21 18.54
CA VAL A 136 -0.01 -3.27 19.42
C VAL A 136 1.09 -4.25 19.83
N ALA A 137 2.18 -4.32 19.05
CA ALA A 137 3.32 -5.16 19.35
C ALA A 137 4.58 -4.62 18.67
N ARG A 138 5.72 -5.13 19.10
CA ARG A 138 7.02 -4.75 18.56
C ARG A 138 7.92 -5.97 18.54
N ARG A 139 8.59 -6.19 17.40
CA ARG A 139 9.62 -7.23 17.26
C ARG A 139 10.97 -6.54 17.18
N PRO A 140 11.76 -6.52 18.28
CA PRO A 140 13.08 -5.90 18.27
C PRO A 140 14.04 -6.66 17.34
N ASN A 141 14.98 -5.93 16.71
CA ASN A 141 16.03 -6.51 15.88
C ASN A 141 15.52 -7.33 14.67
N TYR A 142 14.36 -6.97 14.13
CA TYR A 142 13.71 -7.73 13.05
C TYR A 142 14.27 -7.40 11.68
N TYR A 143 14.54 -6.10 11.39
CA TYR A 143 15.11 -5.67 10.14
C TYR A 143 16.62 -5.50 10.27
N PRO A 144 17.44 -6.09 9.36
CA PRO A 144 18.86 -5.81 9.34
C PRO A 144 19.08 -4.35 8.93
N ASP A 145 19.90 -3.62 9.71
CA ASP A 145 20.29 -2.25 9.38
C ASP A 145 21.54 -2.27 8.51
N ALA A 146 21.58 -1.39 7.49
CA ALA A 146 22.75 -1.16 6.66
C ALA A 146 23.94 -0.59 7.43
N GLY A 147 23.70 0.04 8.61
CA GLY A 147 24.73 0.60 9.52
C GLY A 147 25.09 -0.30 10.70
N GLY A 148 24.64 -1.56 10.76
CA GLY A 148 24.96 -2.51 11.81
C GLY A 148 24.05 -2.48 13.04
N LYS A 149 23.02 -1.62 13.09
CA LYS A 149 21.99 -1.60 14.13
C LYS A 149 20.68 -2.14 13.58
N PRO A 150 20.19 -3.32 14.04
CA PRO A 150 18.91 -3.85 13.59
C PRO A 150 17.77 -2.93 14.05
N ALA A 151 16.79 -2.73 13.17
CA ALA A 151 15.58 -1.99 13.46
C ALA A 151 14.46 -2.92 13.94
N ALA A 152 13.60 -2.42 14.81
CA ALA A 152 12.40 -3.13 15.24
C ALA A 152 11.32 -3.08 14.16
N ALA A 153 10.52 -4.15 14.06
CA ALA A 153 9.26 -4.15 13.36
C ALA A 153 8.15 -3.76 14.32
N LEU A 154 7.42 -2.71 13.99
CA LEU A 154 6.20 -2.34 14.71
C LEU A 154 5.02 -3.08 14.11
N VAL A 155 4.21 -3.70 14.95
CA VAL A 155 2.93 -4.27 14.52
C VAL A 155 1.86 -3.23 14.82
N LEU A 156 1.21 -2.75 13.78
CA LEU A 156 0.13 -1.77 13.88
C LEU A 156 -1.21 -2.47 13.61
N ARG A 157 -2.25 -2.01 14.29
CA ARG A 157 -3.61 -2.53 14.17
C ARG A 157 -4.61 -1.39 14.05
N ARG A 158 -5.63 -1.61 13.23
CA ARG A 158 -6.83 -0.79 13.19
C ARG A 158 -8.07 -1.69 13.24
N ASP A 159 -8.99 -1.36 14.12
CA ASP A 159 -10.32 -1.96 14.13
C ASP A 159 -11.22 -1.25 13.13
N LEU A 160 -11.99 -2.03 12.35
CA LEU A 160 -12.84 -1.50 11.25
C LEU A 160 -14.32 -1.42 11.64
N ALA A 161 -14.70 -2.03 12.74
CA ALA A 161 -16.08 -2.03 13.21
C ALA A 161 -16.23 -1.22 14.47
#